data_0e350c8dc2adbf68a5abd208c1e3a979
#
_entry.id   0e350c8dc2adbf68a5abd208c1e3a979
#
_cell.length_a   1.000
_cell.length_b   1.000
_cell.length_c   1.000
_cell.angle_alpha   90.00
_cell.angle_beta   90.00
_cell.angle_gamma   90.00
#
_symmetry.space_group_name_H-M   'P 1'
#
loop_
_entity.id
_entity.type
_entity.pdbx_description
1 polymer ?
#
loop_
_entity_poly.entity_id
_entity_poly.type
_entity_poly.pdbx_seq_one_letter_code
_entity_poly.pdbx_strand_id
1 'polypeptide(L)'
;MATRKDLANAIRALSMDAVQKANSGHPGAPMVMAEIAEELWNNHLSHNPKNPEWANRDRFVLSNGHGSMLIYSLLHLTGYALPMDELKTFRQLHSQLLLKTRIRTGKPTGKLKAMTC
;
A
#
# COMPACT_ATOMS: atom_id res chain seq x y z
N MET A 1 0.51 -4.98 23.34
CA MET A 1 0.91 -5.53 22.04
C MET A 1 -0.29 -5.45 21.09
N ALA A 2 -0.09 -4.95 19.89
CA ALA A 2 -1.17 -4.82 18.92
C ALA A 2 -1.75 -6.18 18.52
N THR A 3 -3.07 -6.27 18.48
CA THR A 3 -3.74 -7.45 17.96
C THR A 3 -3.81 -7.42 16.44
N ARG A 4 -4.11 -8.54 15.80
CA ARG A 4 -4.35 -8.59 14.34
C ARG A 4 -5.45 -7.63 13.92
N LYS A 5 -6.49 -7.51 14.74
CA LYS A 5 -7.58 -6.57 14.51
C LYS A 5 -7.10 -5.11 14.55
N ASP A 6 -6.18 -4.78 15.45
CA ASP A 6 -5.60 -3.44 15.51
C ASP A 6 -4.76 -3.13 14.25
N LEU A 7 -4.00 -4.11 13.76
CA LEU A 7 -3.23 -3.96 12.53
C LEU A 7 -4.14 -3.75 11.31
N ALA A 8 -5.18 -4.54 11.18
CA ALA A 8 -6.18 -4.38 10.11
C ALA A 8 -6.89 -3.01 10.21
N ASN A 9 -7.23 -2.58 11.41
CA ASN A 9 -7.86 -1.29 11.65
C ASN A 9 -6.90 -0.11 11.34
N ALA A 10 -5.61 -0.27 11.55
CA ALA A 10 -4.63 0.73 11.14
C ALA A 10 -4.62 0.92 9.61
N ILE A 11 -4.71 -0.16 8.84
CA ILE A 11 -4.85 -0.09 7.37
C ILE A 11 -6.12 0.67 6.99
N ARG A 12 -7.24 0.37 7.64
CA ARG A 12 -8.52 1.06 7.40
C ARG A 12 -8.44 2.54 7.71
N ALA A 13 -7.91 2.90 8.87
CA ALA A 13 -7.79 4.29 9.32
C ALA A 13 -6.92 5.11 8.35
N LEU A 14 -5.75 4.62 7.98
CA LEU A 14 -4.88 5.30 7.01
C LEU A 14 -5.57 5.48 5.65
N SER A 15 -6.30 4.48 5.20
CA SER A 15 -7.00 4.53 3.91
C SER A 15 -8.16 5.52 3.92
N MET A 16 -8.95 5.54 4.99
CA MET A 16 -10.03 6.51 5.15
C MET A 16 -9.49 7.93 5.20
N ASP A 17 -8.48 8.19 6.01
CA ASP A 17 -7.92 9.52 6.19
C ASP A 17 -7.28 10.04 4.90
N ALA A 18 -6.57 9.18 4.17
CA ALA A 18 -5.96 9.57 2.90
C ALA A 18 -7.00 9.90 1.82
N VAL A 19 -8.04 9.10 1.69
CA VAL A 19 -9.14 9.33 0.76
C VAL A 19 -9.90 10.60 1.13
N GLN A 20 -10.20 10.80 2.42
CA GLN A 20 -10.89 11.99 2.91
C GLN A 20 -10.07 13.25 2.65
N LYS A 21 -8.79 13.22 2.96
CA LYS A 21 -7.89 14.35 2.72
C LYS A 21 -7.76 14.70 1.23
N ALA A 22 -7.66 13.68 0.38
CA ALA A 22 -7.57 13.86 -1.07
C ALA A 22 -8.89 14.32 -1.69
N ASN A 23 -10.00 14.16 -0.97
CA ASN A 23 -11.37 14.30 -1.48
C ASN A 23 -11.57 13.51 -2.80
N SER A 24 -10.89 12.39 -2.91
CA SER A 24 -10.83 11.54 -4.10
C SER A 24 -10.31 10.16 -3.74
N GLY A 25 -10.90 9.14 -4.29
CA GLY A 25 -10.46 7.75 -4.10
C GLY A 25 -11.59 6.82 -3.69
N HIS A 26 -11.24 5.56 -3.55
CA HIS A 26 -12.18 4.49 -3.24
C HIS A 26 -11.73 3.76 -1.97
N PRO A 27 -12.37 3.99 -0.82
CA PRO A 27 -11.97 3.33 0.42
C PRO A 27 -12.47 1.89 0.53
N GLY A 28 -13.39 1.46 -0.33
CA GLY A 28 -14.07 0.16 -0.21
C GLY A 28 -13.13 -1.03 -0.17
N ALA A 29 -12.21 -1.15 -1.12
CA ALA A 29 -11.25 -2.25 -1.15
C ALA A 29 -10.36 -2.31 0.10
N PRO A 30 -9.72 -1.20 0.54
CA PRO A 30 -8.97 -1.20 1.80
C PRO A 30 -9.80 -1.58 3.02
N MET A 31 -11.05 -1.15 3.08
CA MET A 31 -11.93 -1.44 4.22
C MET A 31 -12.26 -2.93 4.31
N VAL A 32 -12.59 -3.56 3.18
CA VAL A 32 -13.02 -4.96 3.14
C VAL A 32 -11.85 -5.93 3.19
N MET A 33 -10.72 -5.57 2.56
CA MET A 33 -9.58 -6.46 2.40
C MET A 33 -8.51 -6.32 3.48
N ALA A 34 -8.72 -5.49 4.49
CA ALA A 34 -7.69 -5.18 5.49
C ALA A 34 -7.18 -6.42 6.23
N GLU A 35 -8.07 -7.32 6.67
CA GLU A 35 -7.66 -8.56 7.35
C GLU A 35 -6.94 -9.52 6.42
N ILE A 36 -7.41 -9.66 5.19
CA ILE A 36 -6.78 -10.52 4.19
C ILE A 36 -5.36 -10.03 3.89
N ALA A 37 -5.22 -8.73 3.72
CA ALA A 37 -3.95 -8.10 3.41
C ALA A 37 -2.98 -8.17 4.61
N GLU A 38 -3.47 -7.96 5.81
CA GLU A 38 -2.69 -8.09 7.04
C GLU A 38 -2.16 -9.53 7.19
N GLU A 39 -3.02 -10.53 7.05
CA GLU A 39 -2.64 -11.93 7.13
C GLU A 39 -1.60 -12.31 6.07
N LEU A 40 -1.85 -11.93 4.83
CA LEU A 40 -0.94 -12.22 3.73
C LEU A 40 0.44 -11.59 3.97
N TRP A 41 0.49 -10.34 4.39
CA TRP A 41 1.73 -9.58 4.54
C TRP A 41 2.57 -10.03 5.71
N ASN A 42 1.95 -10.37 6.83
CA ASN A 42 2.64 -10.74 8.05
C ASN A 42 3.02 -12.23 8.10
N ASN A 43 2.20 -13.11 7.53
CA ASN A 43 2.35 -14.54 7.76
C ASN A 43 2.73 -15.37 6.52
N HIS A 44 2.49 -14.85 5.32
CA HIS A 44 2.66 -15.65 4.11
C HIS A 44 3.64 -15.04 3.11
N LEU A 45 3.70 -13.72 3.01
CA LEU A 45 4.53 -13.04 2.02
C LEU A 45 5.98 -12.95 2.48
N SER A 46 6.89 -13.53 1.71
CA SER A 46 8.34 -13.38 1.94
C SER A 46 8.83 -12.05 1.37
N HIS A 47 9.07 -11.10 2.24
CA HIS A 47 9.51 -9.76 1.86
C HIS A 47 10.47 -9.17 2.89
N ASN A 48 11.26 -8.18 2.48
CA ASN A 48 12.18 -7.48 3.37
C ASN A 48 12.12 -5.97 3.11
N PRO A 49 11.51 -5.19 4.03
CA PRO A 49 11.41 -3.74 3.89
C PRO A 49 12.76 -3.02 3.80
N LYS A 50 13.82 -3.58 4.41
CA LYS A 50 15.17 -3.01 4.36
C LYS A 50 15.90 -3.34 3.06
N ASN A 51 15.47 -4.38 2.35
CA ASN A 51 16.00 -4.75 1.05
C ASN A 51 14.85 -5.06 0.09
N PRO A 52 14.13 -4.04 -0.40
CA PRO A 52 12.96 -4.24 -1.26
C PRO A 52 13.29 -4.83 -2.63
N GLU A 53 14.58 -4.90 -2.98
CA GLU A 53 15.07 -5.50 -4.24
C GLU A 53 15.54 -6.95 -4.08
N TRP A 54 15.41 -7.53 -2.90
CA TRP A 54 15.80 -8.91 -2.67
C TRP A 54 15.25 -9.85 -3.74
N ALA A 55 16.13 -10.58 -4.40
CA ALA A 55 15.78 -11.34 -5.60
C ALA A 55 14.77 -12.47 -5.33
N ASN A 56 14.86 -13.08 -4.16
CA ASN A 56 13.99 -14.21 -3.76
C ASN A 56 12.72 -13.77 -3.00
N ARG A 57 12.37 -12.48 -3.04
CA ARG A 57 11.14 -12.00 -2.44
C ARG A 57 9.91 -12.44 -3.22
N ASP A 58 8.78 -12.56 -2.52
CA ASP A 58 7.49 -12.68 -3.16
C ASP A 58 7.08 -11.34 -3.80
N ARG A 59 6.32 -11.42 -4.86
CA ARG A 59 5.88 -10.25 -5.63
C ARG A 59 4.38 -10.12 -5.57
N PHE A 60 3.94 -9.10 -4.85
CA PHE A 60 2.53 -8.75 -4.75
C PHE A 60 2.15 -7.75 -5.84
N VAL A 61 1.05 -8.01 -6.52
CA VAL A 61 0.49 -7.11 -7.54
C VAL A 61 -0.96 -6.83 -7.21
N LEU A 62 -1.29 -5.56 -7.00
CA LEU A 62 -2.66 -5.13 -6.80
C LEU A 62 -3.34 -4.89 -8.15
N SER A 63 -4.35 -5.70 -8.46
CA SER A 63 -5.10 -5.60 -9.72
C SER A 63 -6.06 -4.41 -9.73
N ASN A 64 -6.78 -4.18 -8.63
CA ASN A 64 -7.73 -3.08 -8.50
C ASN A 64 -7.04 -1.78 -8.10
N GLY A 65 -6.44 -1.10 -9.07
CA GLY A 65 -5.67 0.13 -8.85
C GLY A 65 -6.44 1.27 -8.15
N HIS A 66 -7.77 1.30 -8.26
CA HIS A 66 -8.62 2.25 -7.52
C HIS A 66 -8.57 2.05 -6.00
N GLY A 67 -8.23 0.84 -5.52
CA GLY A 67 -8.02 0.52 -4.11
C GLY A 67 -6.56 0.64 -3.65
N SER A 68 -5.74 1.42 -4.34
CA SER A 68 -4.28 1.49 -4.12
C SER A 68 -3.87 1.93 -2.71
N MET A 69 -4.72 2.62 -1.96
CA MET A 69 -4.40 2.94 -0.56
C MET A 69 -4.17 1.70 0.31
N LEU A 70 -4.73 0.56 -0.04
CA LEU A 70 -4.45 -0.71 0.65
C LEU A 70 -2.95 -1.01 0.65
N ILE A 71 -2.32 -1.00 -0.52
CA ILE A 71 -0.89 -1.31 -0.62
C ILE A 71 -0.02 -0.19 -0.03
N TYR A 72 -0.40 1.07 -0.17
CA TYR A 72 0.37 2.17 0.41
C TYR A 72 0.35 2.12 1.93
N SER A 73 -0.80 1.84 2.53
CA SER A 73 -0.91 1.64 3.99
C SER A 73 -0.05 0.47 4.47
N LEU A 74 -0.08 -0.66 3.77
CA LEU A 74 0.75 -1.83 4.08
C LEU A 74 2.23 -1.51 4.00
N LEU A 75 2.68 -0.84 2.94
CA LEU A 75 4.08 -0.48 2.78
C LEU A 75 4.56 0.46 3.88
N HIS A 76 3.73 1.43 4.26
CA HIS A 76 4.06 2.33 5.37
C HIS A 76 4.16 1.58 6.70
N LEU A 77 3.16 0.78 7.03
CA LEU A 77 3.07 0.07 8.31
C LEU A 77 4.12 -1.04 8.47
N THR A 78 4.57 -1.63 7.37
CA THR A 78 5.56 -2.70 7.40
C THR A 78 7.01 -2.21 7.29
N GLY A 79 7.23 -0.90 7.28
CA GLY A 79 8.57 -0.31 7.40
C GLY A 79 9.31 -0.07 6.08
N TYR A 80 8.62 -0.08 4.96
CA TYR A 80 9.21 0.38 3.69
C TYR A 80 9.45 1.89 3.71
N ALA A 81 10.32 2.38 2.83
CA ALA A 81 10.65 3.79 2.71
C ALA A 81 9.50 4.62 2.10
N LEU A 82 8.36 4.59 2.77
CA LEU A 82 7.17 5.35 2.43
C LEU A 82 6.67 6.08 3.69
N PRO A 83 7.14 7.31 3.93
CA PRO A 83 6.79 8.04 5.14
C PRO A 83 5.35 8.55 5.12
N MET A 84 4.85 8.92 6.30
CA MET A 84 3.49 9.44 6.47
C MET A 84 3.22 10.67 5.60
N ASP A 85 4.21 11.53 5.41
CA ASP A 85 4.05 12.74 4.59
C ASP A 85 3.72 12.41 3.12
N GLU A 86 4.24 11.31 2.60
CA GLU A 86 3.88 10.81 1.27
C GLU A 86 2.43 10.29 1.22
N LEU A 87 1.97 9.62 2.26
CA LEU A 87 0.57 9.18 2.35
C LEU A 87 -0.39 10.36 2.35
N LYS A 88 -0.01 11.47 2.98
CA LYS A 88 -0.80 12.70 3.00
C LYS A 88 -0.93 13.37 1.62
N THR A 89 -0.07 13.00 0.67
CA THR A 89 -0.12 13.51 -0.71
C THR A 89 -0.83 12.58 -1.68
N PHE A 90 -1.55 11.59 -1.16
CA PHE A 90 -2.32 10.65 -1.97
C PHE A 90 -3.21 11.37 -3.00
N ARG A 91 -3.11 10.97 -4.26
CA ARG A 91 -3.81 11.58 -5.42
C ARG A 91 -3.55 13.09 -5.63
N GLN A 92 -2.49 13.63 -5.04
CA GLN A 92 -2.10 15.02 -5.30
C GLN A 92 -1.10 15.07 -6.47
N LEU A 93 -1.14 16.13 -7.24
CA LEU A 93 -0.19 16.37 -8.32
C LEU A 93 1.23 16.42 -7.73
N HIS A 94 2.20 15.81 -8.42
CA HIS A 94 3.58 15.65 -7.99
C HIS A 94 3.80 14.70 -6.78
N SER A 95 2.76 14.03 -6.29
CA SER A 95 2.93 12.98 -5.28
C SER A 95 3.79 11.84 -5.81
N GLN A 96 4.72 11.37 -4.99
CA GLN A 96 5.49 10.16 -5.31
C GLN A 96 4.60 8.92 -5.41
N LEU A 97 3.42 8.93 -4.79
CA LEU A 97 2.44 7.84 -4.90
C LEU A 97 1.89 7.71 -6.32
N LEU A 98 1.76 8.80 -7.07
CA LEU A 98 1.41 8.74 -8.49
C LEU A 98 2.48 8.06 -9.34
N LEU A 99 3.74 8.19 -8.94
CA LEU A 99 4.88 7.58 -9.61
C LEU A 99 5.15 6.17 -9.09
N LYS A 100 4.82 5.91 -7.83
CA LYS A 100 5.05 4.65 -7.12
C LYS A 100 3.89 3.64 -7.19
N THR A 101 2.88 3.85 -7.99
CA THR A 101 1.96 2.78 -8.43
C THR A 101 2.72 1.63 -9.11
N ARG A 102 4.02 1.81 -9.25
CA ARG A 102 5.00 0.81 -9.64
C ARG A 102 5.69 0.11 -8.48
N ILE A 103 5.20 0.25 -7.25
CA ILE A 103 5.77 -0.52 -6.16
C ILE A 103 5.36 -1.98 -6.34
N ARG A 104 6.09 -2.63 -7.19
CA ARG A 104 6.52 -3.99 -6.93
C ARG A 104 7.22 -3.93 -5.58
N THR A 105 7.00 -4.91 -4.74
CA THR A 105 7.94 -5.21 -3.68
C THR A 105 9.31 -5.41 -4.34
N GLY A 106 10.05 -4.33 -4.58
CA GLY A 106 11.28 -4.29 -5.37
C GLY A 106 11.30 -3.13 -6.35
N LYS A 107 12.47 -2.85 -6.90
CA LYS A 107 12.82 -1.71 -7.76
C LYS A 107 11.71 -1.23 -8.68
N PRO A 108 11.55 0.07 -8.89
CA PRO A 108 10.75 0.60 -9.98
C PRO A 108 11.46 0.29 -11.31
N THR A 109 11.35 -0.92 -11.77
CA THR A 109 11.79 -1.28 -13.10
C THR A 109 10.62 -1.23 -14.04
N GLY A 110 10.64 -0.24 -14.95
CA GLY A 110 9.77 -0.18 -16.10
C GLY A 110 8.27 -0.03 -15.77
N LYS A 111 7.62 0.58 -16.68
CA LYS A 111 6.21 0.94 -16.73
C LYS A 111 5.25 -0.19 -16.34
N LEU A 112 4.83 -0.26 -15.09
CA LEU A 112 3.51 -0.78 -14.79
C LEU A 112 2.56 0.42 -14.83
N LYS A 113 1.85 0.57 -15.93
CA LYS A 113 0.67 1.43 -15.95
C LYS A 113 -0.20 0.98 -14.78
N ALA A 114 -0.52 1.89 -13.86
CA ALA A 114 -1.75 1.75 -13.13
C ALA A 114 -2.82 1.58 -14.20
N MET A 115 -3.44 0.41 -14.26
CA MET A 115 -4.65 0.27 -15.06
C MET A 115 -5.69 1.09 -14.32
N THR A 116 -5.81 2.34 -14.72
CA THR A 116 -6.99 3.15 -14.45
C THR A 116 -8.16 2.47 -15.13
N CYS A 117 -9.03 1.91 -14.33
CA CYS A 117 -10.41 1.75 -14.78
C CYS A 117 -11.07 3.11 -14.86
#